data_8e79305be48766e94cdd341a24e63e3d
#
_entry.id   8e79305be48766e94cdd341a24e63e3d
#
_cell.length_a   1.000
_cell.length_b   1.000
_cell.length_c   1.000
_cell.angle_alpha   90.00
_cell.angle_beta   90.00
_cell.angle_gamma   90.00
#
_symmetry.space_group_name_H-M   'P 1'
#
loop_
_entity.id
_entity.type
_entity.pdbx_description
1 polymer ?
#
loop_
_entity_poly.entity_id
_entity_poly.type
_entity_poly.pdbx_seq_one_letter_code
_entity_poly.pdbx_strand_id
1 'polypeptide(L)'
;MSEVKKIATRESYGNALVELGKKYENLVVLDADLAGATKTGIFQKAYPERHIDCGIAESNMMGIAAGLSTTGKVPFASTFAMFAAGRAFEQVRNSIAYPKINVKIGATHGGISVGEDGAKIGRASCRERV
;
A
#
# COMPACT_ATOMS: atom_id res chain seq x y z
N MET A 1 14.36 -32.15 -5.59
CA MET A 1 14.02 -31.14 -4.56
C MET A 1 13.94 -29.80 -5.29
N SER A 2 12.76 -29.17 -5.31
CA SER A 2 12.59 -27.85 -5.95
C SER A 2 13.34 -26.81 -5.12
N GLU A 3 14.18 -26.05 -5.76
CA GLU A 3 14.94 -24.96 -5.15
C GLU A 3 13.96 -23.92 -4.58
N VAL A 4 14.03 -23.67 -3.27
CA VAL A 4 13.16 -22.70 -2.60
C VAL A 4 13.61 -21.29 -2.99
N LYS A 5 12.87 -20.64 -3.87
CA LYS A 5 13.14 -19.26 -4.28
C LYS A 5 12.75 -18.28 -3.16
N LYS A 6 13.72 -17.60 -2.59
CA LYS A 6 13.50 -16.53 -1.60
C LYS A 6 13.19 -15.23 -2.32
N ILE A 7 12.01 -14.65 -2.11
CA ILE A 7 11.57 -13.39 -2.69
C ILE A 7 11.19 -12.42 -1.55
N ALA A 8 11.56 -11.15 -1.66
CA ALA A 8 11.13 -10.13 -0.71
C ALA A 8 9.60 -9.95 -0.77
N THR A 9 8.94 -9.83 0.39
CA THR A 9 7.47 -9.72 0.46
C THR A 9 6.93 -8.54 -0.35
N ARG A 10 7.62 -7.39 -0.37
CA ARG A 10 7.26 -6.24 -1.19
C ARG A 10 7.30 -6.52 -2.70
N GLU A 11 8.24 -7.34 -3.16
CA GLU A 11 8.33 -7.74 -4.57
C GLU A 11 7.18 -8.68 -4.95
N SER A 12 6.89 -9.64 -4.08
CA SER A 12 5.72 -10.52 -4.23
C SER A 12 4.43 -9.70 -4.28
N TYR A 13 4.30 -8.68 -3.41
CA TYR A 13 3.17 -7.75 -3.40
C TYR A 13 3.02 -6.99 -4.73
N GLY A 14 4.11 -6.39 -5.24
CA GLY A 14 4.07 -5.68 -6.53
C GLY A 14 3.64 -6.58 -7.70
N ASN A 15 4.14 -7.81 -7.74
CA ASN A 15 3.74 -8.80 -8.76
C ASN A 15 2.27 -9.21 -8.60
N ALA A 16 1.81 -9.46 -7.38
CA ALA A 16 0.41 -9.78 -7.11
C ALA A 16 -0.55 -8.67 -7.53
N LEU A 17 -0.18 -7.40 -7.37
CA LEU A 17 -0.98 -6.27 -7.84
C LEU A 17 -1.17 -6.32 -9.37
N VAL A 18 -0.14 -6.68 -10.14
CA VAL A 18 -0.25 -6.82 -11.60
C VAL A 18 -1.21 -7.95 -11.98
N GLU A 19 -1.11 -9.08 -11.30
CA GLU A 19 -2.01 -10.22 -11.54
C GLU A 19 -3.47 -9.86 -11.20
N LEU A 20 -3.68 -9.20 -10.08
CA LEU A 20 -5.00 -8.69 -9.69
C LEU A 20 -5.52 -7.64 -10.68
N GLY A 21 -4.64 -6.77 -11.17
CA GLY A 21 -4.99 -5.75 -12.17
C GLY A 21 -5.47 -6.33 -13.50
N LYS A 22 -4.98 -7.51 -13.89
CA LYS A 22 -5.51 -8.25 -15.06
C LYS A 22 -6.93 -8.76 -14.82
N LYS A 23 -7.23 -9.16 -13.59
CA LYS A 23 -8.50 -9.77 -13.23
C LYS A 23 -9.58 -8.74 -12.90
N TYR A 24 -9.19 -7.60 -12.34
CA TYR A 24 -10.10 -6.58 -11.83
C TYR A 24 -9.77 -5.21 -12.43
N GLU A 25 -10.59 -4.73 -13.36
CA GLU A 25 -10.40 -3.44 -14.04
C GLU A 25 -10.63 -2.23 -13.13
N ASN A 26 -11.42 -2.41 -12.07
CA ASN A 26 -11.71 -1.38 -11.08
C ASN A 26 -10.63 -1.25 -9.99
N LEU A 27 -9.59 -2.09 -10.02
CA LEU A 27 -8.45 -1.99 -9.11
C LEU A 27 -7.58 -0.79 -9.48
N VAL A 28 -7.26 0.05 -8.50
CA VAL A 28 -6.35 1.19 -8.60
C VAL A 28 -5.30 1.13 -7.49
N VAL A 29 -4.10 1.58 -7.78
CA VAL A 29 -2.99 1.58 -6.82
C VAL A 29 -2.56 3.01 -6.55
N LEU A 30 -2.45 3.35 -5.27
CA LEU A 30 -1.97 4.66 -4.82
C LEU A 30 -0.63 4.50 -4.08
N ASP A 31 0.22 5.48 -4.24
CA ASP A 31 1.52 5.56 -3.59
C ASP A 31 1.80 6.98 -3.11
N ALA A 32 2.71 7.13 -2.17
CA ALA A 32 3.13 8.41 -1.62
C ALA A 32 4.61 8.66 -1.91
N ASP A 33 4.98 8.74 -3.20
CA ASP A 33 6.35 8.93 -3.70
C ASP A 33 7.33 7.82 -3.25
N LEU A 34 6.82 6.60 -3.10
CA LEU A 34 7.58 5.44 -2.64
C LEU A 34 7.47 4.22 -3.57
N ALA A 35 7.01 4.40 -4.82
CA ALA A 35 6.70 3.33 -5.75
C ALA A 35 7.88 2.37 -6.00
N GLY A 36 9.11 2.87 -6.00
CA GLY A 36 10.32 2.06 -6.11
C GLY A 36 10.56 1.17 -4.90
N ALA A 37 10.34 1.70 -3.69
CA ALA A 37 10.57 1.02 -2.42
C ALA A 37 9.44 0.03 -2.08
N THR A 38 8.19 0.41 -2.26
CA THR A 38 7.00 -0.42 -2.01
C THR A 38 6.76 -1.47 -3.10
N LYS A 39 7.45 -1.32 -4.25
CA LYS A 39 7.29 -2.13 -5.47
C LYS A 39 5.94 -1.94 -6.19
N THR A 40 5.16 -0.93 -5.84
CA THR A 40 4.00 -0.52 -6.63
C THR A 40 4.37 -0.01 -8.03
N GLY A 41 5.64 0.41 -8.23
CA GLY A 41 6.20 0.74 -9.54
C GLY A 41 6.13 -0.40 -10.57
N ILE A 42 6.01 -1.66 -10.13
CA ILE A 42 5.77 -2.81 -11.02
C ILE A 42 4.36 -2.69 -11.63
N PHE A 43 3.37 -2.35 -10.80
CA PHE A 43 2.00 -2.11 -11.27
C PHE A 43 1.92 -0.85 -12.15
N GLN A 44 2.59 0.22 -11.75
CA GLN A 44 2.65 1.48 -12.52
C GLN A 44 3.14 1.25 -13.97
N LYS A 45 4.15 0.40 -14.15
CA LYS A 45 4.66 0.06 -15.49
C LYS A 45 3.65 -0.72 -16.34
N ALA A 46 2.84 -1.58 -15.71
CA ALA A 46 1.85 -2.39 -16.39
C ALA A 46 0.53 -1.64 -16.66
N TYR A 47 0.14 -0.77 -15.74
CA TYR A 47 -1.14 -0.04 -15.76
C TYR A 47 -0.96 1.42 -15.28
N PRO A 48 -0.26 2.27 -16.06
CA PRO A 48 0.05 3.65 -15.65
C PRO A 48 -1.21 4.49 -15.39
N GLU A 49 -2.29 4.25 -16.11
CA GLU A 49 -3.58 4.95 -15.98
C GLU A 49 -4.36 4.60 -14.69
N ARG A 50 -3.92 3.56 -13.99
CA ARG A 50 -4.54 3.08 -12.74
C ARG A 50 -3.60 3.18 -11.54
N HIS A 51 -2.47 3.83 -11.71
CA HIS A 51 -1.54 4.16 -10.64
C HIS A 51 -1.55 5.66 -10.37
N ILE A 52 -1.70 6.04 -9.10
CA ILE A 52 -1.80 7.44 -8.66
C ILE A 52 -0.68 7.67 -7.64
N ASP A 53 0.26 8.52 -7.98
CA ASP A 53 1.22 9.05 -7.01
C ASP A 53 0.63 10.29 -6.35
N CYS A 54 0.46 10.24 -5.04
CA CYS A 54 -0.11 11.33 -4.25
C CYS A 54 0.96 12.29 -3.69
N GLY A 55 2.24 12.08 -4.05
CA GLY A 55 3.37 12.77 -3.43
C GLY A 55 3.57 12.33 -1.97
N ILE A 56 4.47 13.01 -1.25
CA ILE A 56 4.77 12.73 0.16
C ILE A 56 3.63 13.26 1.04
N ALA A 57 2.46 12.63 0.95
CA ALA A 57 1.22 13.08 1.61
C ALA A 57 0.33 11.88 1.98
N GLU A 58 0.77 11.03 2.89
CA GLU A 58 0.12 9.77 3.24
C GLU A 58 -1.32 9.96 3.78
N SER A 59 -1.56 11.00 4.56
CA SER A 59 -2.89 11.33 5.06
C SER A 59 -3.85 11.67 3.91
N ASN A 60 -3.38 12.47 2.94
CA ASN A 60 -4.14 12.79 1.73
C ASN A 60 -4.38 11.55 0.86
N MET A 61 -3.37 10.71 0.69
CA MET A 61 -3.49 9.44 -0.03
C MET A 61 -4.60 8.55 0.56
N MET A 62 -4.69 8.43 1.87
CA MET A 62 -5.74 7.65 2.53
C MET A 62 -7.13 8.28 2.30
N GLY A 63 -7.23 9.60 2.29
CA GLY A 63 -8.47 10.32 1.94
C GLY A 63 -8.89 10.10 0.48
N ILE A 64 -7.93 10.17 -0.45
CA ILE A 64 -8.17 9.88 -1.88
C ILE A 64 -8.62 8.43 -2.07
N ALA A 65 -7.94 7.48 -1.43
CA ALA A 65 -8.33 6.07 -1.48
C ALA A 65 -9.76 5.86 -0.94
N ALA A 66 -10.09 6.51 0.17
CA ALA A 66 -11.45 6.48 0.73
C ALA A 66 -12.49 6.98 -0.29
N GLY A 67 -12.25 8.14 -0.91
CA GLY A 67 -13.11 8.71 -1.94
C GLY A 67 -13.26 7.78 -3.17
N LEU A 68 -12.16 7.24 -3.69
CA LEU A 68 -12.20 6.29 -4.82
C LEU A 68 -13.00 5.03 -4.50
N SER A 69 -12.92 4.54 -3.27
CA SER A 69 -13.71 3.37 -2.86
C SER A 69 -15.21 3.62 -2.94
N THR A 70 -15.68 4.84 -2.68
CA THR A 70 -17.11 5.20 -2.79
C THR A 70 -17.61 5.24 -4.24
N THR A 71 -16.70 5.30 -5.21
CA THR A 71 -17.03 5.28 -6.66
C THR A 71 -17.00 3.89 -7.28
N GLY A 72 -16.89 2.83 -6.47
CA GLY A 72 -16.83 1.44 -6.94
C GLY A 72 -15.43 0.98 -7.35
N LYS A 73 -14.40 1.79 -7.13
CA LYS A 73 -13.01 1.35 -7.28
C LYS A 73 -12.55 0.53 -6.07
N VAL A 74 -11.54 -0.29 -6.29
CA VAL A 74 -10.86 -1.03 -5.22
C VAL A 74 -9.44 -0.49 -5.07
N PRO A 75 -9.24 0.52 -4.22
CA PRO A 75 -7.93 1.14 -4.06
C PRO A 75 -7.00 0.31 -3.15
N PHE A 76 -5.75 0.20 -3.59
CA PHE A 76 -4.62 -0.30 -2.82
C PHE A 76 -3.69 0.88 -2.52
N ALA A 77 -3.72 1.38 -1.29
CA ALA A 77 -2.87 2.48 -0.83
C ALA A 77 -1.59 1.92 -0.19
N SER A 78 -0.44 2.31 -0.73
CA SER A 78 0.85 1.73 -0.35
C SER A 78 1.82 2.80 0.13
N THR A 79 2.42 2.55 1.28
CA THR A 79 3.48 3.38 1.88
C THR A 79 4.24 2.56 2.92
N PHE A 80 5.19 3.18 3.63
CA PHE A 80 5.85 2.51 4.74
C PHE A 80 4.92 2.35 5.94
N ALA A 81 5.08 1.25 6.67
CA ALA A 81 4.25 0.91 7.82
C ALA A 81 4.21 2.03 8.88
N MET A 82 5.37 2.69 9.14
CA MET A 82 5.44 3.80 10.06
C MET A 82 4.58 4.99 9.62
N PHE A 83 4.51 5.26 8.32
CA PHE A 83 3.74 6.39 7.79
C PHE A 83 2.24 6.06 7.72
N ALA A 84 1.88 4.84 7.36
CA ALA A 84 0.50 4.39 7.39
C ALA A 84 -0.07 4.38 8.82
N ALA A 85 0.69 3.83 9.77
CA ALA A 85 0.24 3.67 11.16
C ALA A 85 0.47 4.91 12.04
N GLY A 86 1.43 5.76 11.71
CA GLY A 86 1.73 6.99 12.46
C GLY A 86 1.11 8.23 11.82
N ARG A 87 1.59 8.57 10.64
CA ARG A 87 1.24 9.82 9.97
C ARG A 87 -0.21 9.87 9.47
N ALA A 88 -0.70 8.77 8.93
CA ALA A 88 -2.05 8.69 8.34
C ALA A 88 -3.08 7.97 9.22
N PHE A 89 -2.76 7.69 10.49
CA PHE A 89 -3.61 6.88 11.37
C PHE A 89 -5.05 7.42 11.48
N GLU A 90 -5.21 8.74 11.63
CA GLU A 90 -6.55 9.32 11.77
C GLU A 90 -7.41 9.11 10.52
N GLN A 91 -6.85 9.27 9.33
CA GLN A 91 -7.59 9.04 8.09
C GLN A 91 -7.92 7.57 7.90
N VAL A 92 -7.03 6.67 8.28
CA VAL A 92 -7.33 5.22 8.28
C VAL A 92 -8.49 4.91 9.23
N ARG A 93 -8.45 5.45 10.45
CA ARG A 93 -9.50 5.25 11.45
C ARG A 93 -10.84 5.82 11.01
N ASN A 94 -10.84 7.10 10.65
CA ASN A 94 -12.08 7.87 10.46
C ASN A 94 -12.63 7.79 9.06
N SER A 95 -11.77 7.83 8.04
CA SER A 95 -12.20 7.88 6.65
C SER A 95 -12.35 6.48 6.01
N ILE A 96 -11.71 5.45 6.55
CA ILE A 96 -11.74 4.09 5.99
C ILE A 96 -12.42 3.11 6.93
N ALA A 97 -11.93 2.98 8.17
CA ALA A 97 -12.40 1.94 9.08
C ALA A 97 -13.79 2.23 9.64
N TYR A 98 -14.06 3.47 10.05
CA TYR A 98 -15.35 3.84 10.63
C TYR A 98 -16.53 3.64 9.64
N PRO A 99 -16.45 4.11 8.38
CA PRO A 99 -17.49 3.86 7.38
C PRO A 99 -17.42 2.46 6.77
N LYS A 100 -16.44 1.62 7.15
CA LYS A 100 -16.27 0.24 6.68
C LYS A 100 -16.14 0.12 5.17
N ILE A 101 -15.43 1.04 4.52
CA ILE A 101 -15.26 1.05 3.07
C ILE A 101 -14.10 0.15 2.61
N ASN A 102 -14.14 -0.25 1.35
CA ASN A 102 -13.23 -1.25 0.80
C ASN A 102 -11.91 -0.65 0.30
N VAL A 103 -11.03 -0.25 1.20
CA VAL A 103 -9.66 0.18 0.91
C VAL A 103 -8.68 -0.88 1.40
N LYS A 104 -7.70 -1.24 0.57
CA LYS A 104 -6.58 -2.11 0.95
C LYS A 104 -5.36 -1.28 1.26
N ILE A 105 -4.71 -1.52 2.39
CA ILE A 105 -3.51 -0.79 2.80
C ILE A 105 -2.32 -1.75 2.73
N GLY A 106 -1.44 -1.50 1.76
CA GLY A 106 -0.21 -2.26 1.55
C GLY A 106 0.98 -1.59 2.25
N ALA A 107 1.07 -1.75 3.57
CA ALA A 107 2.15 -1.17 4.35
C ALA A 107 3.42 -2.04 4.30
N THR A 108 4.52 -1.48 3.81
CA THR A 108 5.82 -2.15 3.69
C THR A 108 6.81 -1.67 4.75
N HIS A 109 8.00 -2.28 4.81
CA HIS A 109 9.08 -1.86 5.71
C HIS A 109 8.69 -1.85 7.20
N GLY A 110 7.80 -2.76 7.60
CA GLY A 110 7.49 -3.05 9.01
C GLY A 110 8.48 -4.06 9.56
N GLY A 111 8.97 -3.83 10.77
CA GLY A 111 9.91 -4.75 11.44
C GLY A 111 10.99 -4.03 12.24
N ILE A 112 11.96 -4.79 12.73
CA ILE A 112 13.05 -4.30 13.57
C ILE A 112 14.31 -3.90 12.79
N SER A 113 14.38 -4.23 11.51
CA SER A 113 15.52 -3.89 10.67
C SER A 113 15.47 -2.42 10.22
N VAL A 114 16.60 -1.74 10.32
CA VAL A 114 16.79 -0.38 9.79
C VAL A 114 17.39 -0.52 8.38
N GLY A 115 16.78 0.12 7.40
CA GLY A 115 17.28 0.19 6.03
C GLY A 115 17.92 1.55 5.71
N GLU A 116 18.18 1.78 4.44
CA GLU A 116 18.83 3.00 3.92
C GLU A 116 18.07 4.29 4.26
N ASP A 117 16.77 4.20 4.48
CA ASP A 117 15.89 5.33 4.78
C ASP A 117 15.94 5.79 6.26
N GLY A 118 16.91 5.31 7.05
CA GLY A 118 17.15 5.74 8.43
C GLY A 118 16.35 4.96 9.48
N ALA A 119 16.30 5.50 10.71
CA ALA A 119 15.73 4.87 11.90
C ALA A 119 14.20 4.75 11.88
N LYS A 120 13.67 4.13 10.85
CA LYS A 120 12.25 3.77 10.73
C LYS A 120 12.05 2.36 11.30
N ILE A 121 12.40 2.17 12.57
CA ILE A 121 12.14 0.90 13.26
C ILE A 121 10.63 0.69 13.19
N GLY A 122 10.23 -0.27 12.34
CA GLY A 122 8.85 -0.50 12.06
C GLY A 122 8.10 -0.84 13.34
N ARG A 123 7.03 -0.14 13.60
CA ARG A 123 6.00 -0.66 14.46
C ARG A 123 5.52 -1.97 13.85
N ALA A 124 5.96 -3.09 14.42
CA ALA A 124 5.20 -4.31 14.30
C ALA A 124 3.86 -4.04 14.99
N SER A 125 2.94 -3.45 14.27
CA SER A 125 1.56 -3.36 14.72
C SER A 125 0.99 -4.76 14.60
N CYS A 126 1.03 -5.51 15.69
CA CYS A 126 0.30 -6.76 15.85
C CYS A 126 -1.23 -6.48 15.90
N ARG A 127 -1.74 -5.73 14.94
CA ARG A 127 -3.17 -5.54 14.73
C ARG A 127 -3.66 -6.30 13.50
N GLU A 128 -3.18 -7.50 13.36
CA GLU A 128 -3.89 -8.48 12.56
C GLU A 128 -4.73 -9.34 13.48
N ARG A 129 -5.83 -8.82 13.92
CA ARG A 129 -7.00 -9.61 14.32
C ARG A 129 -8.16 -8.68 14.63
N VAL A 130 -8.86 -8.31 13.62
CA VAL A 130 -10.33 -8.16 13.71
C VAL A 130 -10.92 -8.64 12.40
#